data_ee2b292db78974f3ce0027d981093444
#
_entry.id   ee2b292db78974f3ce0027d981093444
#
_cell.length_a   1.000
_cell.length_b   1.000
_cell.length_c   1.000
_cell.angle_alpha   90.00
_cell.angle_beta   90.00
_cell.angle_gamma   90.00
#
_symmetry.space_group_name_H-M   'P 1'
#
loop_
_entity.id
_entity.type
_entity.pdbx_description
1 polymer ?
#
loop_
_entity_poly.entity_id
_entity_poly.type
_entity_poly.pdbx_seq_one_letter_code
_entity_poly.pdbx_strand_id
1 'polypeptide(L)'
;MRNLVCIIAAGALSLVTAGAAAQDKPLLGIVSISATEANNVRYIQGATKAADELGWKTNVVDAAGSADQANAAIQNFAQLKAHAIIDMVFPYSSIGAGLAAAGDSGIPVVTWGGGLGSTVAATNGSGGPMAIPVVDLMVEKMGGKGSILALTYRTGEVCRNREVVMDEIVAKHPEITVTKNEVRIPGYFEDGAQYANAWLASHPAGKENLAIWGCWDDPAIGAIGSLRAQGRDDVLVYGINGNAQALENIKNGFMTATAWQDSFTEGYNMVKMLKDIKDAGGAWQAKAAEVPAVLVTKDTADAFLKDHPEAIK
;
A
#
# COMPACT_ATOMS: atom_id res chain seq x y z
N MET A 1 -45.68 75.58 40.81
CA MET A 1 -45.92 74.73 39.64
C MET A 1 -44.59 74.02 39.42
N ARG A 2 -44.52 72.74 39.77
CA ARG A 2 -43.26 71.91 39.73
C ARG A 2 -43.41 70.95 38.56
N ASN A 3 -42.56 71.13 37.58
CA ASN A 3 -42.47 70.21 36.43
C ASN A 3 -41.65 69.00 36.83
N LEU A 4 -42.26 67.82 36.69
CA LEU A 4 -41.64 66.54 36.87
C LEU A 4 -41.12 66.05 35.55
N VAL A 5 -39.79 65.89 35.36
CA VAL A 5 -39.15 65.33 34.18
C VAL A 5 -38.90 63.85 34.42
N CYS A 6 -39.59 62.96 33.69
CA CYS A 6 -39.35 61.54 33.67
C CYS A 6 -38.21 61.22 32.73
N ILE A 7 -37.09 60.70 33.22
CA ILE A 7 -35.99 60.17 32.44
C ILE A 7 -36.26 58.68 32.21
N ILE A 8 -36.51 58.29 30.93
CA ILE A 8 -36.61 56.88 30.53
C ILE A 8 -35.21 56.42 30.15
N ALA A 9 -34.61 55.55 30.97
CA ALA A 9 -33.34 54.89 30.63
C ALA A 9 -33.64 53.67 29.75
N ALA A 10 -33.32 53.77 28.45
CA ALA A 10 -33.36 52.65 27.53
C ALA A 10 -32.09 51.81 27.70
N GLY A 11 -32.21 50.66 28.37
CA GLY A 11 -31.15 49.64 28.48
C GLY A 11 -30.98 48.89 27.12
N ALA A 12 -29.90 49.15 26.40
CA ALA A 12 -29.51 48.37 25.24
C ALA A 12 -28.92 47.02 25.68
N LEU A 13 -29.71 45.96 25.53
CA LEU A 13 -29.25 44.57 25.71
C LEU A 13 -28.42 44.17 24.50
N SER A 14 -27.08 44.22 24.55
CA SER A 14 -26.18 43.74 23.51
C SER A 14 -26.17 42.21 23.53
N LEU A 15 -26.87 41.57 22.62
CA LEU A 15 -26.71 40.15 22.35
C LEU A 15 -25.32 39.93 21.73
N VAL A 16 -24.37 39.45 22.53
CA VAL A 16 -23.12 38.88 22.05
C VAL A 16 -23.46 37.52 21.48
N THR A 17 -23.65 37.44 20.15
CA THR A 17 -23.65 36.17 19.46
C THR A 17 -22.21 35.67 19.44
N ALA A 18 -21.89 34.76 20.36
CA ALA A 18 -20.67 33.95 20.25
C ALA A 18 -20.80 33.11 18.98
N GLY A 19 -20.21 33.59 17.91
CA GLY A 19 -20.00 32.78 16.70
C GLY A 19 -19.13 31.60 17.11
N ALA A 20 -19.71 30.41 17.17
CA ALA A 20 -18.94 29.18 17.27
C ALA A 20 -17.99 29.16 16.05
N ALA A 21 -16.72 29.50 16.27
CA ALA A 21 -15.70 29.26 15.25
C ALA A 21 -15.78 27.77 14.92
N ALA A 22 -16.11 27.45 13.67
CA ALA A 22 -16.07 26.09 13.19
C ALA A 22 -14.65 25.58 13.42
N GLN A 23 -14.48 24.72 14.40
CA GLN A 23 -13.18 24.15 14.73
C GLN A 23 -12.74 23.35 13.49
N ASP A 24 -11.64 23.75 12.87
CA ASP A 24 -11.10 23.02 11.71
C ASP A 24 -10.92 21.55 12.07
N LYS A 25 -11.50 20.66 11.25
CA LYS A 25 -11.39 19.22 11.47
C LYS A 25 -9.92 18.82 11.45
N PRO A 26 -9.49 17.90 12.36
CA PRO A 26 -8.12 17.36 12.32
C PRO A 26 -7.80 16.81 10.93
N LEU A 27 -6.59 17.08 10.43
CA LEU A 27 -6.14 16.65 9.10
C LEU A 27 -5.31 15.38 9.20
N LEU A 28 -5.74 14.32 8.50
CA LEU A 28 -4.92 13.16 8.20
C LEU A 28 -4.25 13.39 6.84
N GLY A 29 -2.91 13.47 6.81
CA GLY A 29 -2.13 13.44 5.58
C GLY A 29 -1.81 11.98 5.19
N ILE A 30 -2.01 11.63 3.93
CA ILE A 30 -1.59 10.34 3.37
C ILE A 30 -0.67 10.62 2.19
N VAL A 31 0.53 10.07 2.22
CA VAL A 31 1.50 10.13 1.12
C VAL A 31 1.63 8.73 0.54
N SER A 32 1.23 8.55 -0.71
CA SER A 32 1.27 7.25 -1.37
C SER A 32 2.34 7.23 -2.46
N ILE A 33 3.04 6.10 -2.59
CA ILE A 33 3.99 5.88 -3.68
C ILE A 33 3.27 5.82 -5.04
N SER A 34 2.02 5.37 -5.06
CA SER A 34 1.11 5.38 -6.19
C SER A 34 -0.33 5.33 -5.66
N ALA A 35 -1.03 6.45 -5.69
CA ALA A 35 -2.40 6.53 -5.18
C ALA A 35 -3.44 5.88 -6.12
N THR A 36 -3.03 5.39 -7.28
CA THR A 36 -3.87 4.75 -8.30
C THR A 36 -3.67 3.23 -8.37
N GLU A 37 -2.64 2.68 -7.73
CA GLU A 37 -2.44 1.23 -7.63
C GLU A 37 -3.56 0.61 -6.77
N ALA A 38 -4.15 -0.48 -7.23
CA ALA A 38 -5.39 -1.04 -6.68
C ALA A 38 -5.33 -1.35 -5.17
N ASN A 39 -4.21 -1.90 -4.68
CA ASN A 39 -4.04 -2.23 -3.27
C ASN A 39 -3.88 -0.97 -2.41
N ASN A 40 -3.16 0.04 -2.93
CA ASN A 40 -3.03 1.36 -2.29
C ASN A 40 -4.37 2.07 -2.20
N VAL A 41 -5.20 2.00 -3.27
CA VAL A 41 -6.55 2.55 -3.27
C VAL A 41 -7.40 1.94 -2.15
N ARG A 42 -7.38 0.62 -1.99
CA ARG A 42 -8.11 -0.07 -0.91
C ARG A 42 -7.66 0.39 0.48
N TYR A 43 -6.34 0.51 0.69
CA TYR A 43 -5.80 1.02 1.96
C TYR A 43 -6.27 2.46 2.24
N ILE A 44 -6.17 3.36 1.25
CA ILE A 44 -6.62 4.75 1.35
C ILE A 44 -8.11 4.82 1.68
N GLN A 45 -8.93 3.98 1.05
CA GLN A 45 -10.37 3.91 1.34
C GLN A 45 -10.64 3.51 2.79
N GLY A 46 -9.94 2.48 3.30
CA GLY A 46 -10.04 2.07 4.70
C GLY A 46 -9.61 3.15 5.68
N ALA A 47 -8.46 3.77 5.41
CA ALA A 47 -7.95 4.89 6.21
C ALA A 47 -8.91 6.09 6.20
N THR A 48 -9.42 6.47 5.04
CA THR A 48 -10.37 7.58 4.91
C THR A 48 -11.68 7.30 5.67
N LYS A 49 -12.21 6.07 5.54
CA LYS A 49 -13.41 5.67 6.29
C LYS A 49 -13.22 5.82 7.81
N ALA A 50 -12.10 5.35 8.34
CA ALA A 50 -11.82 5.48 9.77
C ALA A 50 -11.60 6.94 10.19
N ALA A 51 -10.95 7.75 9.36
CA ALA A 51 -10.78 9.19 9.58
C ALA A 51 -12.13 9.92 9.63
N ASP A 52 -13.03 9.62 8.70
CA ASP A 52 -14.37 10.21 8.66
C ASP A 52 -15.17 9.86 9.92
N GLU A 53 -15.12 8.63 10.40
CA GLU A 53 -15.75 8.18 11.66
C GLU A 53 -15.20 8.91 12.90
N LEU A 54 -13.94 9.35 12.85
CA LEU A 54 -13.31 10.16 13.90
C LEU A 54 -13.56 11.67 13.72
N GLY A 55 -14.27 12.07 12.66
CA GLY A 55 -14.50 13.47 12.33
C GLY A 55 -13.27 14.18 11.75
N TRP A 56 -12.25 13.43 11.28
CA TRP A 56 -11.07 13.99 10.63
C TRP A 56 -11.33 14.25 9.15
N LYS A 57 -10.52 15.10 8.52
CA LYS A 57 -10.47 15.26 7.07
C LYS A 57 -9.22 14.56 6.55
N THR A 58 -9.30 13.95 5.37
CA THR A 58 -8.17 13.27 4.72
C THR A 58 -7.68 14.09 3.53
N ASN A 59 -6.35 14.19 3.37
CA ASN A 59 -5.71 14.70 2.16
C ASN A 59 -4.68 13.68 1.69
N VAL A 60 -4.81 13.24 0.43
CA VAL A 60 -3.96 12.22 -0.19
C VAL A 60 -3.06 12.88 -1.22
N VAL A 61 -1.77 12.61 -1.15
CA VAL A 61 -0.77 13.02 -2.14
C VAL A 61 -0.21 11.78 -2.82
N ASP A 62 -0.33 11.72 -4.14
CA ASP A 62 0.37 10.74 -4.97
C ASP A 62 1.78 11.25 -5.26
N ALA A 63 2.78 10.55 -4.74
CA ALA A 63 4.19 10.89 -4.96
C ALA A 63 4.75 10.24 -6.24
N ALA A 64 3.96 9.46 -6.97
CA ALA A 64 4.29 8.88 -8.28
C ALA A 64 5.69 8.23 -8.30
N GLY A 65 6.04 7.44 -7.29
CA GLY A 65 7.33 6.76 -7.16
C GLY A 65 8.49 7.64 -6.66
N SER A 66 8.28 8.94 -6.44
CA SER A 66 9.35 9.89 -6.08
C SER A 66 9.46 10.11 -4.57
N ALA A 67 10.59 9.71 -3.98
CA ALA A 67 10.89 9.97 -2.57
C ALA A 67 11.04 11.48 -2.28
N ASP A 68 11.49 12.27 -3.24
CA ASP A 68 11.58 13.73 -3.09
C ASP A 68 10.19 14.36 -2.98
N GLN A 69 9.24 13.93 -3.82
CA GLN A 69 7.84 14.36 -3.72
C GLN A 69 7.21 13.91 -2.39
N ALA A 70 7.51 12.69 -1.93
CA ALA A 70 7.05 12.20 -0.64
C ALA A 70 7.58 13.06 0.52
N ASN A 71 8.88 13.37 0.54
CA ASN A 71 9.47 14.29 1.53
C ASN A 71 8.79 15.66 1.51
N ALA A 72 8.61 16.25 0.33
CA ALA A 72 7.95 17.55 0.18
C ALA A 72 6.49 17.52 0.66
N ALA A 73 5.76 16.43 0.39
CA ALA A 73 4.39 16.26 0.86
C ALA A 73 4.30 16.16 2.38
N ILE A 74 5.18 15.37 3.02
CA ILE A 74 5.23 15.26 4.49
C ILE A 74 5.59 16.62 5.12
N GLN A 75 6.57 17.35 4.57
CA GLN A 75 6.91 18.69 5.03
C GLN A 75 5.73 19.66 4.91
N ASN A 76 4.98 19.62 3.80
CA ASN A 76 3.78 20.42 3.63
C ASN A 76 2.70 20.05 4.67
N PHE A 77 2.48 18.78 4.96
CA PHE A 77 1.58 18.35 6.03
C PHE A 77 2.04 18.84 7.41
N ALA A 78 3.36 18.90 7.65
CA ALA A 78 3.90 19.48 8.88
C ALA A 78 3.59 20.99 8.99
N GLN A 79 3.77 21.75 7.90
CA GLN A 79 3.41 23.17 7.84
C GLN A 79 1.91 23.42 8.04
N LEU A 80 1.07 22.55 7.48
CA LEU A 80 -0.38 22.58 7.67
C LEU A 80 -0.83 22.10 9.05
N LYS A 81 0.10 21.74 9.94
CA LYS A 81 -0.16 21.19 11.27
C LYS A 81 -1.12 19.99 11.22
N ALA A 82 -0.85 19.07 10.31
CA ALA A 82 -1.63 17.84 10.21
C ALA A 82 -1.69 17.14 11.57
N HIS A 83 -2.81 16.50 11.85
CA HIS A 83 -3.02 15.77 13.09
C HIS A 83 -2.18 14.50 13.14
N ALA A 84 -2.04 13.82 12.00
CA ALA A 84 -1.24 12.62 11.81
C ALA A 84 -0.88 12.47 10.33
N ILE A 85 0.14 11.65 10.03
CA ILE A 85 0.58 11.37 8.66
C ILE A 85 0.73 9.85 8.48
N ILE A 86 0.25 9.33 7.36
CA ILE A 86 0.53 7.97 6.88
C ILE A 86 1.44 8.07 5.67
N ASP A 87 2.58 7.40 5.71
CA ASP A 87 3.41 7.11 4.55
C ASP A 87 3.09 5.72 4.02
N MET A 88 2.93 5.60 2.70
CA MET A 88 2.64 4.33 2.04
C MET A 88 3.78 3.92 1.13
N VAL A 89 4.46 2.82 1.52
CA VAL A 89 5.44 2.04 0.75
C VAL A 89 6.85 2.64 0.67
N PHE A 90 7.03 3.96 0.82
CA PHE A 90 8.39 4.49 0.85
C PHE A 90 9.15 3.97 2.08
N PRO A 91 10.41 3.51 1.90
CA PRO A 91 11.25 3.21 3.06
C PRO A 91 11.39 4.44 3.96
N TYR A 92 11.21 4.28 5.26
CA TYR A 92 11.41 5.40 6.20
C TYR A 92 12.78 6.09 6.01
N SER A 93 13.79 5.34 5.57
CA SER A 93 15.13 5.85 5.28
C SER A 93 15.19 6.79 4.08
N SER A 94 14.24 6.73 3.14
CA SER A 94 14.18 7.59 1.97
C SER A 94 13.36 8.88 2.19
N ILE A 95 12.57 8.94 3.26
CA ILE A 95 11.71 10.07 3.59
C ILE A 95 12.17 10.82 4.86
N GLY A 96 13.46 10.73 5.17
CA GLY A 96 14.05 11.25 6.41
C GLY A 96 13.85 12.76 6.63
N ALA A 97 13.91 13.57 5.57
CA ALA A 97 13.67 15.01 5.68
C ALA A 97 12.20 15.34 6.05
N GLY A 98 11.25 14.61 5.49
CA GLY A 98 9.83 14.70 5.85
C GLY A 98 9.58 14.24 7.29
N LEU A 99 10.17 13.11 7.69
CA LEU A 99 10.06 12.59 9.05
C LEU A 99 10.61 13.56 10.10
N ALA A 100 11.75 14.21 9.81
CA ALA A 100 12.31 15.23 10.70
C ALA A 100 11.34 16.41 10.87
N ALA A 101 10.79 16.95 9.77
CA ALA A 101 9.84 18.06 9.82
C ALA A 101 8.54 17.70 10.59
N ALA A 102 8.02 16.48 10.42
CA ALA A 102 6.88 16.00 11.18
C ALA A 102 7.21 15.86 12.67
N GLY A 103 8.39 15.30 13.01
CA GLY A 103 8.89 15.17 14.38
C GLY A 103 9.04 16.49 15.09
N ASP A 104 9.69 17.48 14.46
CA ASP A 104 9.85 18.85 14.97
C ASP A 104 8.49 19.52 15.25
N SER A 105 7.47 19.14 14.51
CA SER A 105 6.07 19.63 14.68
C SER A 105 5.24 18.77 15.65
N GLY A 106 5.79 17.71 16.23
CA GLY A 106 5.09 16.81 17.14
C GLY A 106 3.97 16.00 16.45
N ILE A 107 4.08 15.77 15.15
CA ILE A 107 3.10 15.05 14.34
C ILE A 107 3.51 13.59 14.25
N PRO A 108 2.69 12.64 14.71
CA PRO A 108 2.99 11.22 14.56
C PRO A 108 2.94 10.80 13.10
N VAL A 109 3.95 10.03 12.68
CA VAL A 109 4.01 9.40 11.38
C VAL A 109 3.94 7.90 11.57
N VAL A 110 3.10 7.25 10.77
CA VAL A 110 3.03 5.79 10.65
C VAL A 110 3.28 5.38 9.21
N THR A 111 3.73 4.16 8.98
CA THR A 111 3.99 3.67 7.63
C THR A 111 3.15 2.43 7.31
N TRP A 112 2.78 2.28 6.06
CA TRP A 112 2.30 1.03 5.49
C TRP A 112 3.35 0.48 4.53
N GLY A 113 4.02 -0.60 4.95
CA GLY A 113 5.09 -1.20 4.17
C GLY A 113 6.39 -0.40 4.10
N GLY A 114 6.48 0.76 4.77
CA GLY A 114 7.70 1.62 4.78
C GLY A 114 8.70 1.25 5.87
N GLY A 115 8.34 0.28 6.71
CA GLY A 115 9.18 -0.18 7.83
C GLY A 115 9.09 0.69 9.08
N LEU A 116 9.74 0.21 10.14
CA LEU A 116 9.76 0.83 11.46
C LEU A 116 11.13 1.48 11.70
N GLY A 117 11.16 2.81 11.80
CA GLY A 117 12.35 3.60 12.14
C GLY A 117 12.18 4.36 13.46
N SER A 118 13.21 5.03 13.93
CA SER A 118 13.22 5.75 15.21
C SER A 118 12.17 6.87 15.33
N THR A 119 11.70 7.39 14.19
CA THR A 119 10.71 8.48 14.11
C THR A 119 9.35 8.00 13.61
N VAL A 120 9.18 6.70 13.39
CA VAL A 120 7.94 6.09 12.95
C VAL A 120 7.24 5.48 14.15
N ALA A 121 6.02 5.91 14.42
CA ALA A 121 5.26 5.46 15.60
C ALA A 121 4.69 4.05 15.45
N ALA A 122 4.33 3.64 14.24
CA ALA A 122 3.89 2.28 13.93
C ALA A 122 4.06 1.98 12.44
N THR A 123 4.13 0.69 12.11
CA THR A 123 4.07 0.20 10.73
C THR A 123 3.12 -0.99 10.63
N ASN A 124 2.46 -1.13 9.49
CA ASN A 124 1.79 -2.36 9.09
C ASN A 124 2.06 -2.61 7.60
N GLY A 125 1.41 -3.63 7.04
CA GLY A 125 1.65 -4.01 5.66
C GLY A 125 2.80 -5.01 5.53
N SER A 126 2.56 -6.01 4.72
CA SER A 126 3.45 -7.16 4.63
C SER A 126 4.48 -7.03 3.52
N GLY A 127 5.74 -7.08 3.92
CA GLY A 127 6.86 -7.31 3.03
C GLY A 127 7.10 -8.80 2.77
N GLY A 128 8.26 -9.30 3.18
CA GLY A 128 8.73 -10.66 2.92
C GLY A 128 7.76 -11.79 3.26
N PRO A 129 7.10 -11.82 4.45
CA PRO A 129 6.24 -12.94 4.83
C PRO A 129 5.13 -13.25 3.83
N MET A 130 4.60 -12.26 3.10
CA MET A 130 3.60 -12.49 2.05
C MET A 130 4.14 -13.25 0.84
N ALA A 131 5.43 -13.12 0.55
CA ALA A 131 6.05 -13.78 -0.60
C ALA A 131 6.22 -15.29 -0.37
N ILE A 132 6.39 -15.73 0.89
CA ILE A 132 6.71 -17.13 1.22
C ILE A 132 5.74 -18.11 0.56
N PRO A 133 4.42 -18.09 0.82
CA PRO A 133 3.52 -19.10 0.27
C PRO A 133 3.41 -19.07 -1.26
N VAL A 134 3.61 -17.91 -1.87
CA VAL A 134 3.58 -17.76 -3.33
C VAL A 134 4.84 -18.34 -3.97
N VAL A 135 6.02 -18.03 -3.40
CA VAL A 135 7.30 -18.51 -3.93
C VAL A 135 7.48 -20.01 -3.69
N ASP A 136 7.07 -20.52 -2.53
CA ASP A 136 7.09 -21.96 -2.25
C ASP A 136 6.23 -22.71 -3.27
N LEU A 137 5.00 -22.25 -3.53
CA LEU A 137 4.13 -22.83 -4.55
C LEU A 137 4.74 -22.74 -5.96
N MET A 138 5.38 -21.60 -6.28
CA MET A 138 6.05 -21.42 -7.58
C MET A 138 7.16 -22.45 -7.78
N VAL A 139 8.04 -22.60 -6.80
CA VAL A 139 9.13 -23.57 -6.87
C VAL A 139 8.61 -25.00 -6.93
N GLU A 140 7.56 -25.34 -6.14
CA GLU A 140 6.91 -26.64 -6.18
C GLU A 140 6.33 -26.94 -7.58
N LYS A 141 5.56 -26.02 -8.14
CA LYS A 141 4.95 -26.19 -9.47
C LYS A 141 5.97 -26.25 -10.61
N MET A 142 7.10 -25.59 -10.45
CA MET A 142 8.24 -25.68 -11.38
C MET A 142 9.05 -26.99 -11.19
N GLY A 143 8.78 -27.78 -10.15
CA GLY A 143 9.58 -28.97 -9.84
C GLY A 143 11.03 -28.65 -9.47
N GLY A 144 11.29 -27.49 -8.90
CA GLY A 144 12.60 -27.04 -8.42
C GLY A 144 13.60 -26.69 -9.51
N LYS A 145 13.19 -26.52 -10.77
CA LYS A 145 14.07 -26.23 -11.94
C LYS A 145 13.38 -25.41 -13.02
N GLY A 146 14.17 -24.70 -13.82
CA GLY A 146 13.69 -23.89 -14.96
C GLY A 146 14.06 -22.42 -14.81
N SER A 147 13.30 -21.52 -15.44
CA SER A 147 13.62 -20.09 -15.49
C SER A 147 12.49 -19.23 -14.95
N ILE A 148 12.85 -18.22 -14.16
CA ILE A 148 11.93 -17.23 -13.59
C ILE A 148 12.27 -15.86 -14.16
N LEU A 149 11.24 -15.14 -14.65
CA LEU A 149 11.28 -13.69 -14.81
C LEU A 149 10.73 -13.04 -13.55
N ALA A 150 11.56 -12.34 -12.79
CA ALA A 150 11.16 -11.59 -11.61
C ALA A 150 11.00 -10.10 -11.95
N LEU A 151 9.78 -9.58 -11.78
CA LEU A 151 9.42 -8.18 -11.96
C LEU A 151 9.48 -7.50 -10.60
N THR A 152 10.51 -6.69 -10.39
CA THR A 152 10.90 -6.13 -9.09
C THR A 152 10.71 -4.62 -9.04
N TYR A 153 10.75 -4.04 -7.81
CA TYR A 153 10.72 -2.59 -7.62
C TYR A 153 11.47 -2.24 -6.33
N ARG A 154 12.71 -1.76 -6.46
CA ARG A 154 13.61 -1.58 -5.31
C ARG A 154 13.42 -0.27 -4.56
N THR A 155 12.74 0.72 -5.15
CA THR A 155 12.39 1.95 -4.44
C THR A 155 11.40 1.68 -3.30
N GLY A 156 10.50 0.70 -3.45
CA GLY A 156 9.52 0.31 -2.43
C GLY A 156 10.08 -0.74 -1.46
N GLU A 157 10.00 -0.48 -0.15
CA GLU A 157 10.46 -1.39 0.92
C GLU A 157 9.80 -2.77 0.83
N VAL A 158 8.50 -2.80 0.57
CA VAL A 158 7.70 -4.02 0.47
C VAL A 158 8.26 -4.97 -0.59
N CYS A 159 8.50 -4.45 -1.80
CA CYS A 159 9.03 -5.25 -2.91
C CYS A 159 10.46 -5.72 -2.65
N ARG A 160 11.31 -4.90 -2.03
CA ARG A 160 12.66 -5.32 -1.64
C ARG A 160 12.62 -6.52 -0.69
N ASN A 161 11.77 -6.45 0.33
CA ASN A 161 11.65 -7.52 1.31
C ASN A 161 11.07 -8.80 0.69
N ARG A 162 10.12 -8.67 -0.24
CA ARG A 162 9.57 -9.81 -1.01
C ARG A 162 10.62 -10.42 -1.94
N GLU A 163 11.45 -9.59 -2.59
CA GLU A 163 12.57 -10.04 -3.43
C GLU A 163 13.61 -10.81 -2.60
N VAL A 164 13.97 -10.34 -1.41
CA VAL A 164 14.89 -11.05 -0.51
C VAL A 164 14.37 -12.46 -0.19
N VAL A 165 13.09 -12.58 0.17
CA VAL A 165 12.48 -13.89 0.45
C VAL A 165 12.48 -14.79 -0.78
N MET A 166 12.15 -14.24 -1.97
CA MET A 166 12.23 -15.02 -3.21
C MET A 166 13.65 -15.54 -3.44
N ASP A 167 14.67 -14.69 -3.29
CA ASP A 167 16.07 -15.08 -3.47
C ASP A 167 16.49 -16.17 -2.48
N GLU A 168 16.10 -16.06 -1.21
CA GLU A 168 16.44 -17.05 -0.16
C GLU A 168 15.77 -18.41 -0.42
N ILE A 169 14.56 -18.44 -0.94
CA ILE A 169 13.88 -19.69 -1.29
C ILE A 169 14.51 -20.31 -2.53
N VAL A 170 14.67 -19.52 -3.60
CA VAL A 170 15.20 -19.99 -4.88
C VAL A 170 16.68 -20.44 -4.75
N ALA A 171 17.47 -19.82 -3.88
CA ALA A 171 18.85 -20.25 -3.65
C ALA A 171 19.00 -21.71 -3.18
N LYS A 172 17.94 -22.31 -2.67
CA LYS A 172 17.90 -23.75 -2.29
C LYS A 172 17.66 -24.67 -3.51
N HIS A 173 17.39 -24.11 -4.68
CA HIS A 173 17.05 -24.79 -5.94
C HIS A 173 18.00 -24.35 -7.06
N PRO A 174 19.26 -24.88 -7.11
CA PRO A 174 20.30 -24.40 -8.02
C PRO A 174 20.01 -24.64 -9.50
N GLU A 175 18.99 -25.44 -9.82
CA GLU A 175 18.52 -25.63 -11.22
C GLU A 175 17.48 -24.60 -11.64
N ILE A 176 17.16 -23.61 -10.79
CA ILE A 176 16.33 -22.44 -11.16
C ILE A 176 17.23 -21.26 -11.50
N THR A 177 17.02 -20.67 -12.66
CA THR A 177 17.65 -19.40 -13.05
C THR A 177 16.67 -18.24 -12.90
N VAL A 178 17.13 -17.08 -12.45
CA VAL A 178 16.29 -15.89 -12.27
C VAL A 178 16.81 -14.73 -13.09
N THR A 179 15.96 -14.19 -13.96
CA THR A 179 16.17 -12.91 -14.64
C THR A 179 15.36 -11.84 -13.91
N LYS A 180 16.01 -10.80 -13.38
CA LYS A 180 15.35 -9.72 -12.66
C LYS A 180 15.26 -8.46 -13.53
N ASN A 181 14.06 -7.89 -13.59
CA ASN A 181 13.82 -6.61 -14.25
C ASN A 181 13.04 -5.69 -13.29
N GLU A 182 13.54 -4.46 -13.13
CA GLU A 182 12.92 -3.46 -12.30
C GLU A 182 11.88 -2.68 -13.12
N VAL A 183 10.63 -2.68 -12.64
CA VAL A 183 9.54 -1.90 -13.26
C VAL A 183 9.51 -0.48 -12.70
N ARG A 184 8.87 0.43 -13.44
CA ARG A 184 8.72 1.83 -13.03
C ARG A 184 7.36 2.09 -12.38
N ILE A 185 7.30 3.09 -11.53
CA ILE A 185 6.06 3.71 -11.07
C ILE A 185 6.10 5.20 -11.45
N PRO A 186 5.17 5.65 -12.31
CA PRO A 186 4.17 4.90 -13.08
C PRO A 186 4.79 4.11 -14.23
N GLY A 187 4.07 3.10 -14.78
CA GLY A 187 4.47 2.34 -15.97
C GLY A 187 4.64 0.83 -15.75
N TYR A 188 4.26 0.31 -14.60
CA TYR A 188 4.50 -1.09 -14.22
C TYR A 188 3.76 -2.12 -15.08
N PHE A 189 2.60 -1.81 -15.63
CA PHE A 189 1.89 -2.70 -16.56
C PHE A 189 2.64 -2.82 -17.90
N GLU A 190 3.03 -1.69 -18.46
CA GLU A 190 3.77 -1.60 -19.73
C GLU A 190 5.14 -2.26 -19.60
N ASP A 191 5.84 -2.01 -18.49
CA ASP A 191 7.14 -2.62 -18.21
C ASP A 191 7.00 -4.14 -18.04
N GLY A 192 5.99 -4.62 -17.31
CA GLY A 192 5.70 -6.03 -17.16
C GLY A 192 5.47 -6.73 -18.51
N ALA A 193 4.68 -6.12 -19.39
CA ALA A 193 4.44 -6.62 -20.73
C ALA A 193 5.73 -6.61 -21.59
N GLN A 194 6.49 -5.52 -21.54
CA GLN A 194 7.72 -5.37 -22.33
C GLN A 194 8.80 -6.37 -21.90
N TYR A 195 9.02 -6.53 -20.60
CA TYR A 195 10.00 -7.46 -20.06
C TYR A 195 9.60 -8.92 -20.33
N ALA A 196 8.32 -9.25 -20.22
CA ALA A 196 7.83 -10.57 -20.60
C ALA A 196 8.08 -10.86 -22.09
N ASN A 197 7.76 -9.92 -22.98
CA ASN A 197 8.02 -10.08 -24.42
C ASN A 197 9.51 -10.33 -24.73
N ALA A 198 10.41 -9.55 -24.12
CA ALA A 198 11.85 -9.70 -24.32
C ALA A 198 12.37 -11.04 -23.78
N TRP A 199 11.90 -11.44 -22.58
CA TRP A 199 12.31 -12.68 -21.94
C TRP A 199 11.83 -13.92 -22.70
N LEU A 200 10.58 -13.92 -23.17
CA LEU A 200 10.00 -15.02 -23.94
C LEU A 200 10.74 -15.31 -25.26
N ALA A 201 11.38 -14.31 -25.85
CA ALA A 201 12.14 -14.48 -27.07
C ALA A 201 13.33 -15.45 -26.88
N SER A 202 13.89 -15.55 -25.68
CA SER A 202 14.97 -16.48 -25.34
C SER A 202 14.50 -17.75 -24.61
N HIS A 203 13.20 -17.87 -24.30
CA HIS A 203 12.63 -19.00 -23.60
C HIS A 203 11.48 -19.63 -24.41
N PRO A 204 11.81 -20.47 -25.42
CA PRO A 204 10.79 -21.07 -26.28
C PRO A 204 9.92 -22.09 -25.52
N ALA A 205 8.64 -22.19 -25.93
CA ALA A 205 7.67 -23.06 -25.30
C ALA A 205 8.11 -24.54 -25.24
N GLY A 206 7.81 -25.21 -24.13
CA GLY A 206 8.01 -26.65 -23.96
C GLY A 206 9.48 -27.10 -23.84
N LYS A 207 10.43 -26.21 -23.62
CA LYS A 207 11.84 -26.54 -23.42
C LYS A 207 12.24 -26.66 -21.95
N GLU A 208 11.60 -25.89 -21.08
CA GLU A 208 11.87 -25.86 -19.65
C GLU A 208 10.62 -25.38 -18.89
N ASN A 209 10.65 -25.47 -17.57
CA ASN A 209 9.58 -24.91 -16.73
C ASN A 209 9.79 -23.39 -16.59
N LEU A 210 8.74 -22.63 -16.86
CA LEU A 210 8.81 -21.18 -16.91
C LEU A 210 7.83 -20.56 -15.92
N ALA A 211 8.29 -19.52 -15.21
CA ALA A 211 7.44 -18.74 -14.35
C ALA A 211 7.73 -17.23 -14.48
N ILE A 212 6.70 -16.42 -14.28
CA ILE A 212 6.82 -14.97 -14.09
C ILE A 212 6.33 -14.67 -12.68
N TRP A 213 7.15 -13.97 -11.90
CA TRP A 213 6.81 -13.51 -10.57
C TRP A 213 6.83 -11.99 -10.50
N GLY A 214 5.71 -11.39 -10.12
CA GLY A 214 5.64 -9.97 -9.78
C GLY A 214 5.73 -9.76 -8.28
N CYS A 215 6.55 -8.82 -7.80
CA CYS A 215 6.58 -8.49 -6.38
C CYS A 215 5.26 -7.85 -5.90
N TRP A 216 4.37 -7.48 -6.82
CA TRP A 216 2.92 -7.32 -6.65
C TRP A 216 2.20 -7.72 -7.94
N ASP A 217 0.86 -7.74 -7.91
CA ASP A 217 0.07 -8.30 -9.02
C ASP A 217 0.22 -7.56 -10.35
N ASP A 218 0.24 -6.22 -10.34
CA ASP A 218 0.05 -5.44 -11.55
C ASP A 218 1.13 -5.64 -12.63
N PRO A 219 2.45 -5.70 -12.33
CA PRO A 219 3.43 -6.02 -13.36
C PRO A 219 3.25 -7.44 -13.91
N ALA A 220 2.86 -8.41 -13.06
CA ALA A 220 2.56 -9.76 -13.52
C ALA A 220 1.31 -9.79 -14.43
N ILE A 221 0.29 -8.98 -14.12
CA ILE A 221 -0.89 -8.81 -14.98
C ILE A 221 -0.50 -8.19 -16.33
N GLY A 222 0.41 -7.21 -16.33
CA GLY A 222 1.00 -6.69 -17.57
C GLY A 222 1.64 -7.79 -18.42
N ALA A 223 2.43 -8.66 -17.79
CA ALA A 223 3.05 -9.79 -18.44
C ALA A 223 2.02 -10.79 -19.01
N ILE A 224 0.89 -11.03 -18.34
CA ILE A 224 -0.21 -11.88 -18.86
C ILE A 224 -0.71 -11.39 -20.22
N GLY A 225 -0.78 -10.06 -20.41
CA GLY A 225 -1.14 -9.48 -21.70
C GLY A 225 -0.24 -9.99 -22.84
N SER A 226 1.07 -10.03 -22.61
CA SER A 226 2.07 -10.54 -23.56
C SER A 226 1.97 -12.05 -23.77
N LEU A 227 1.77 -12.82 -22.71
CA LEU A 227 1.58 -14.27 -22.78
C LEU A 227 0.38 -14.62 -23.66
N ARG A 228 -0.76 -13.98 -23.43
CA ARG A 228 -1.99 -14.19 -24.19
C ARG A 228 -1.82 -13.81 -25.67
N ALA A 229 -1.15 -12.69 -25.96
CA ALA A 229 -0.90 -12.25 -27.33
C ALA A 229 -0.03 -13.25 -28.12
N GLN A 230 0.83 -14.01 -27.43
CA GLN A 230 1.74 -15.00 -28.03
C GLN A 230 1.24 -16.45 -27.88
N GLY A 231 0.05 -16.68 -27.26
CA GLY A 231 -0.46 -18.03 -27.03
C GLY A 231 0.41 -18.87 -26.08
N ARG A 232 1.08 -18.23 -25.11
CA ARG A 232 2.00 -18.86 -24.14
C ARG A 232 1.24 -19.25 -22.88
N ASP A 233 0.64 -20.43 -22.88
CA ASP A 233 -0.05 -21.06 -21.75
C ASP A 233 0.84 -21.97 -20.91
N ASP A 234 2.09 -22.15 -21.34
CA ASP A 234 3.13 -22.92 -20.67
C ASP A 234 3.87 -22.16 -19.56
N VAL A 235 3.56 -20.87 -19.32
CA VAL A 235 4.23 -20.03 -18.34
C VAL A 235 3.33 -19.81 -17.11
N LEU A 236 3.82 -20.21 -15.93
CA LEU A 236 3.15 -19.97 -14.66
C LEU A 236 3.30 -18.51 -14.24
N VAL A 237 2.22 -17.88 -13.74
CA VAL A 237 2.25 -16.46 -13.34
C VAL A 237 1.85 -16.29 -11.88
N TYR A 238 2.64 -15.51 -11.15
CA TYR A 238 2.49 -15.27 -9.71
C TYR A 238 2.54 -13.79 -9.38
N GLY A 239 1.73 -13.37 -8.42
CA GLY A 239 1.71 -12.02 -7.89
C GLY A 239 1.47 -11.99 -6.39
N ILE A 240 1.35 -10.79 -5.83
CA ILE A 240 1.06 -10.55 -4.42
C ILE A 240 0.20 -9.30 -4.35
N ASN A 241 -0.75 -9.25 -3.48
CA ASN A 241 -1.74 -8.27 -3.03
C ASN A 241 -3.18 -8.77 -3.23
N GLY A 242 -3.42 -9.65 -4.20
CA GLY A 242 -4.76 -10.20 -4.47
C GLY A 242 -5.75 -9.14 -4.93
N ASN A 243 -5.36 -8.28 -5.87
CA ASN A 243 -6.28 -7.31 -6.42
C ASN A 243 -7.38 -7.99 -7.27
N ALA A 244 -8.49 -7.28 -7.52
CA ALA A 244 -9.64 -7.86 -8.22
C ALA A 244 -9.28 -8.46 -9.59
N GLN A 245 -8.38 -7.80 -10.33
CA GLN A 245 -7.95 -8.28 -11.65
C GLN A 245 -7.06 -9.53 -11.54
N ALA A 246 -6.21 -9.64 -10.50
CA ALA A 246 -5.44 -10.85 -10.23
C ALA A 246 -6.36 -12.02 -9.91
N LEU A 247 -7.37 -11.82 -9.05
CA LEU A 247 -8.37 -12.83 -8.71
C LEU A 247 -9.17 -13.29 -9.93
N GLU A 248 -9.54 -12.36 -10.82
CA GLU A 248 -10.17 -12.70 -12.09
C GLU A 248 -9.25 -13.52 -13.00
N ASN A 249 -7.97 -13.14 -13.14
CA ASN A 249 -7.00 -13.89 -13.92
C ASN A 249 -6.75 -15.29 -13.36
N ILE A 250 -6.79 -15.48 -12.04
CA ILE A 250 -6.71 -16.80 -11.40
C ILE A 250 -7.91 -17.66 -11.79
N LYS A 251 -9.14 -17.14 -11.68
CA LYS A 251 -10.36 -17.87 -12.08
C LYS A 251 -10.33 -18.26 -13.55
N ASN A 252 -9.84 -17.40 -14.42
CA ASN A 252 -9.71 -17.62 -15.85
C ASN A 252 -8.51 -18.49 -16.23
N GLY A 253 -7.62 -18.83 -15.27
CA GLY A 253 -6.45 -19.68 -15.48
C GLY A 253 -5.25 -18.98 -16.14
N PHE A 254 -5.26 -17.63 -16.19
CA PHE A 254 -4.14 -16.84 -16.71
C PHE A 254 -3.10 -16.51 -15.64
N MET A 255 -3.47 -16.58 -14.37
CA MET A 255 -2.59 -16.42 -13.22
C MET A 255 -2.68 -17.66 -12.34
N THR A 256 -1.54 -18.13 -11.85
CA THR A 256 -1.45 -19.38 -11.05
C THR A 256 -1.84 -19.14 -9.61
N ALA A 257 -1.33 -18.07 -9.01
CA ALA A 257 -1.62 -17.70 -7.63
C ALA A 257 -1.27 -16.24 -7.33
N THR A 258 -1.93 -15.73 -6.29
CA THR A 258 -1.55 -14.50 -5.59
C THR A 258 -1.68 -14.69 -4.08
N ALA A 259 -0.99 -13.86 -3.29
CA ALA A 259 -1.24 -13.74 -1.86
C ALA A 259 -2.11 -12.49 -1.62
N TRP A 260 -3.35 -12.69 -1.18
CA TRP A 260 -4.26 -11.58 -0.89
C TRP A 260 -3.94 -10.92 0.45
N GLN A 261 -4.06 -9.60 0.47
CA GLN A 261 -3.86 -8.73 1.62
C GLN A 261 -5.13 -7.88 1.83
N ASP A 262 -5.68 -7.89 3.04
CA ASP A 262 -6.81 -7.02 3.40
C ASP A 262 -6.34 -5.59 3.71
N SER A 263 -5.88 -4.90 2.68
CA SER A 263 -5.36 -3.55 2.79
C SER A 263 -6.41 -2.53 3.25
N PHE A 264 -7.70 -2.76 2.97
CA PHE A 264 -8.77 -1.90 3.50
C PHE A 264 -8.80 -1.95 5.04
N THR A 265 -8.85 -3.14 5.62
CA THR A 265 -8.84 -3.32 7.08
C THR A 265 -7.52 -2.82 7.69
N GLU A 266 -6.39 -3.00 7.00
CA GLU A 266 -5.10 -2.45 7.45
C GLU A 266 -5.12 -0.93 7.53
N GLY A 267 -5.63 -0.24 6.51
CA GLY A 267 -5.75 1.22 6.50
C GLY A 267 -6.71 1.73 7.57
N TYR A 268 -7.87 1.06 7.70
CA TYR A 268 -8.85 1.38 8.73
C TYR A 268 -8.26 1.26 10.15
N ASN A 269 -7.60 0.15 10.44
CA ASN A 269 -6.99 -0.11 11.75
C ASN A 269 -5.81 0.82 12.04
N MET A 270 -5.04 1.21 11.01
CA MET A 270 -3.94 2.14 11.18
C MET A 270 -4.42 3.52 11.68
N VAL A 271 -5.53 4.01 11.16
CA VAL A 271 -6.11 5.29 11.64
C VAL A 271 -6.65 5.17 13.07
N LYS A 272 -7.25 4.03 13.43
CA LYS A 272 -7.62 3.77 14.85
C LYS A 272 -6.36 3.77 15.74
N MET A 273 -5.28 3.15 15.27
CA MET A 273 -4.01 3.15 15.99
C MET A 273 -3.41 4.57 16.10
N LEU A 274 -3.53 5.42 15.06
CA LEU A 274 -3.12 6.83 15.14
C LEU A 274 -3.85 7.59 16.23
N LYS A 275 -5.14 7.33 16.44
CA LYS A 275 -5.88 7.88 17.57
C LYS A 275 -5.26 7.43 18.90
N ASP A 276 -4.98 6.13 19.06
CA ASP A 276 -4.38 5.58 20.27
C ASP A 276 -2.98 6.18 20.52
N ILE A 277 -2.16 6.37 19.46
CA ILE A 277 -0.86 7.03 19.52
C ILE A 277 -1.01 8.46 20.07
N LYS A 278 -1.98 9.22 19.58
CA LYS A 278 -2.22 10.59 20.03
C LYS A 278 -2.68 10.63 21.49
N ASP A 279 -3.55 9.71 21.88
CA ASP A 279 -4.07 9.63 23.25
C ASP A 279 -2.96 9.22 24.24
N ALA A 280 -2.07 8.32 23.85
CA ALA A 280 -0.95 7.87 24.68
C ALA A 280 0.20 8.90 24.79
N GLY A 281 0.35 9.77 23.79
CA GLY A 281 1.43 10.77 23.72
C GLY A 281 2.81 10.13 23.89
N GLY A 282 3.65 10.67 24.75
CA GLY A 282 5.01 10.19 25.01
C GLY A 282 5.12 8.77 25.62
N ALA A 283 4.00 8.17 26.05
CA ALA A 283 3.98 6.80 26.56
C ALA A 283 3.87 5.72 25.47
N TRP A 284 3.64 6.13 24.21
CA TRP A 284 3.53 5.18 23.09
C TRP A 284 4.85 4.45 22.83
N GLN A 285 4.75 3.14 22.64
CA GLN A 285 5.88 2.33 22.17
C GLN A 285 5.68 1.97 20.70
N ALA A 286 6.69 2.30 19.87
CA ALA A 286 6.63 1.99 18.45
C ALA A 286 6.49 0.48 18.20
N LYS A 287 5.61 0.09 17.27
CA LYS A 287 5.32 -1.31 16.98
C LYS A 287 5.02 -1.57 15.52
N ALA A 288 5.32 -2.81 15.09
CA ALA A 288 4.85 -3.36 13.83
C ALA A 288 3.57 -4.18 14.08
N ALA A 289 2.60 -4.04 13.19
CA ALA A 289 1.42 -4.89 13.14
C ALA A 289 1.44 -5.65 11.82
N GLU A 290 1.35 -6.97 11.90
CA GLU A 290 1.34 -7.82 10.72
C GLU A 290 -0.09 -8.31 10.43
N VAL A 291 -0.41 -8.41 9.14
CA VAL A 291 -1.67 -8.98 8.66
C VAL A 291 -1.32 -10.24 7.87
N PRO A 292 -1.95 -11.39 8.20
CA PRO A 292 -1.66 -12.62 7.48
C PRO A 292 -2.09 -12.53 6.02
N ALA A 293 -1.23 -13.04 5.13
CA ALA A 293 -1.56 -13.21 3.73
C ALA A 293 -2.39 -14.47 3.52
N VAL A 294 -3.36 -14.40 2.61
CA VAL A 294 -4.13 -15.56 2.19
C VAL A 294 -3.70 -15.97 0.78
N LEU A 295 -3.12 -17.15 0.63
CA LEU A 295 -2.77 -17.68 -0.69
C LEU A 295 -4.04 -18.05 -1.46
N VAL A 296 -4.22 -17.44 -2.63
CA VAL A 296 -5.35 -17.71 -3.52
C VAL A 296 -4.84 -18.35 -4.80
N THR A 297 -5.38 -19.52 -5.08
CA THR A 297 -5.16 -20.30 -6.30
C THR A 297 -6.50 -20.56 -6.99
N LYS A 298 -6.50 -21.15 -8.19
CA LYS A 298 -7.74 -21.51 -8.88
C LYS A 298 -8.63 -22.42 -8.04
N ASP A 299 -8.04 -23.36 -7.30
CA ASP A 299 -8.77 -24.33 -6.49
C ASP A 299 -9.41 -23.71 -5.26
N THR A 300 -8.86 -22.61 -4.75
CA THR A 300 -9.34 -21.92 -3.53
C THR A 300 -10.13 -20.65 -3.81
N ALA A 301 -10.10 -20.12 -5.04
CA ALA A 301 -10.66 -18.81 -5.38
C ALA A 301 -12.16 -18.67 -5.09
N ASP A 302 -12.96 -19.68 -5.41
CA ASP A 302 -14.42 -19.59 -5.19
C ASP A 302 -14.78 -19.62 -3.69
N ALA A 303 -14.09 -20.42 -2.88
CA ALA A 303 -14.26 -20.43 -1.43
C ALA A 303 -13.77 -19.11 -0.82
N PHE A 304 -12.59 -18.65 -1.24
CA PHE A 304 -12.02 -17.36 -0.82
C PHE A 304 -12.99 -16.20 -1.10
N LEU A 305 -13.53 -16.08 -2.31
CA LEU A 305 -14.45 -14.99 -2.69
C LEU A 305 -15.79 -15.05 -1.98
N LYS A 306 -16.22 -16.24 -1.56
CA LYS A 306 -17.41 -16.39 -0.71
C LYS A 306 -17.17 -15.82 0.69
N ASP A 307 -15.98 -16.04 1.24
CA ASP A 307 -15.61 -15.59 2.59
C ASP A 307 -15.14 -14.12 2.59
N HIS A 308 -14.61 -13.64 1.45
CA HIS A 308 -14.06 -12.30 1.25
C HIS A 308 -14.67 -11.59 0.01
N PRO A 309 -15.99 -11.32 0.01
CA PRO A 309 -16.65 -10.67 -1.15
C PRO A 309 -16.17 -9.22 -1.39
N GLU A 310 -15.51 -8.61 -0.41
CA GLU A 310 -14.88 -7.29 -0.51
C GLU A 310 -13.61 -7.29 -1.38
N ALA A 311 -12.97 -8.44 -1.60
CA ALA A 311 -11.70 -8.52 -2.34
C ALA A 311 -11.82 -8.13 -3.82
N ILE A 312 -13.03 -8.14 -4.38
CA ILE A 312 -13.32 -7.79 -5.78
C ILE A 312 -14.11 -6.46 -5.93
N LYS A 313 -14.21 -5.67 -4.86
CA LYS A 313 -14.92 -4.38 -4.86
C LYS A 313 -14.01 -3.20 -5.13
#